data_97479ca2604887502b38d949041671bc
#
_entry.id   97479ca2604887502b38d949041671bc
#
_cell.length_a   1.000
_cell.length_b   1.000
_cell.length_c   1.000
_cell.angle_alpha   90.00
_cell.angle_beta   90.00
_cell.angle_gamma   90.00
#
_symmetry.space_group_name_H-M   'P 1'
#
loop_
_entity.id
_entity.type
_entity.pdbx_description
1 polymer ?
#
loop_
_entity_poly.entity_id
_entity_poly.type
_entity_poly.pdbx_seq_one_letter_code
_entity_poly.pdbx_strand_id
1 'polypeptide(L)'
;PAPTPGSYNCRLIKLGKAAPTGKSYESFKPFFCYVEVEDDLLTIVKQTGSQRPAGRLWEDDDPTRLVFLGSLALGNEDQPLAYGDDPKRNMAGVLERIGPFRWRLVIPWPQSTSKLDVFELTPVDFTLQPQ
;
A
#
# COMPACT_ATOMS: atom_id res chain seq x y z
N PRO A 1 11.98 9.41 9.25
CA PRO A 1 10.95 9.03 10.21
C PRO A 1 9.85 8.21 9.55
N ALA A 2 9.35 7.25 10.29
CA ALA A 2 8.29 6.39 9.84
C ALA A 2 6.93 7.13 9.80
N PRO A 3 5.96 6.64 9.02
CA PRO A 3 4.64 7.25 9.01
C PRO A 3 3.96 7.10 10.37
N THR A 4 3.21 8.12 10.76
CA THR A 4 2.43 8.09 11.98
C THR A 4 1.38 6.98 11.88
N PRO A 5 1.26 6.11 12.87
CA PRO A 5 0.21 5.08 12.86
C PRO A 5 -1.19 5.69 12.82
N GLY A 6 -2.11 5.01 12.17
CA GLY A 6 -3.49 5.43 12.06
C GLY A 6 -4.05 5.28 10.65
N SER A 7 -5.17 5.92 10.41
CA SER A 7 -5.88 5.87 9.13
C SER A 7 -5.37 6.94 8.17
N TYR A 8 -5.27 6.57 6.91
CA TYR A 8 -4.92 7.49 5.82
C TYR A 8 -5.95 7.37 4.71
N ASN A 9 -6.13 8.46 3.97
CA ASN A 9 -6.81 8.40 2.68
C ASN A 9 -5.81 7.87 1.66
N CYS A 10 -6.19 6.81 0.96
CA CYS A 10 -5.35 6.18 -0.04
C CYS A 10 -5.99 6.25 -1.41
N ARG A 11 -5.15 6.43 -2.41
CA ARG A 11 -5.57 6.38 -3.81
C ARG A 11 -4.63 5.46 -4.58
N LEU A 12 -5.21 4.48 -5.27
CA LEU A 12 -4.45 3.56 -6.11
C LEU A 12 -4.40 4.05 -7.54
N ILE A 13 -3.21 4.06 -8.10
CA ILE A 13 -2.95 4.33 -9.51
C ILE A 13 -2.21 3.12 -10.08
N LYS A 14 -2.75 2.52 -11.13
CA LYS A 14 -2.12 1.41 -11.83
C LYS A 14 -1.51 1.91 -13.13
N LEU A 15 -0.24 1.57 -13.36
CA LEU A 15 0.52 1.99 -14.52
C LEU A 15 1.04 0.79 -15.31
N GLY A 16 0.97 0.89 -16.63
CA GLY A 16 1.43 -0.14 -17.54
C GLY A 16 0.51 -1.35 -17.53
N LYS A 17 0.32 -1.94 -18.70
CA LYS A 17 -0.48 -3.15 -18.82
C LYS A 17 0.43 -4.36 -18.89
N ALA A 18 0.13 -5.37 -18.08
CA ALA A 18 0.87 -6.64 -18.09
C ALA A 18 0.35 -7.59 -19.17
N ALA A 19 -0.84 -7.33 -19.70
CA ALA A 19 -1.45 -8.13 -20.77
C ALA A 19 -1.87 -7.20 -21.92
N PRO A 20 -1.96 -7.73 -23.17
CA PRO A 20 -2.31 -6.89 -24.33
C PRO A 20 -3.66 -6.18 -24.21
N THR A 21 -4.59 -6.73 -23.45
CA THR A 21 -5.94 -6.19 -23.29
C THR A 21 -6.08 -5.25 -22.09
N GLY A 22 -5.02 -5.06 -21.31
CA GLY A 22 -5.09 -4.18 -20.13
C GLY A 22 -5.03 -2.70 -20.49
N LYS A 23 -5.27 -1.85 -19.49
CA LYS A 23 -5.12 -0.40 -19.61
C LYS A 23 -3.72 0.02 -19.23
N SER A 24 -3.15 1.02 -19.91
CA SER A 24 -1.83 1.55 -19.56
C SER A 24 -1.86 2.49 -18.35
N TYR A 25 -3.02 3.03 -18.02
CA TYR A 25 -3.22 3.89 -16.86
C TYR A 25 -4.63 3.68 -16.31
N GLU A 26 -4.73 3.58 -15.00
CA GLU A 26 -6.02 3.48 -14.34
C GLU A 26 -5.90 4.06 -12.93
N SER A 27 -6.82 4.95 -12.55
CA SER A 27 -6.91 5.43 -11.17
C SER A 27 -8.25 5.01 -10.57
N PHE A 28 -8.23 4.76 -9.27
CA PHE A 28 -9.39 4.22 -8.55
C PHE A 28 -9.91 5.24 -7.54
N LYS A 29 -11.13 5.04 -7.08
CA LYS A 29 -11.73 5.87 -6.04
C LYS A 29 -10.91 5.79 -4.75
N PRO A 30 -10.78 6.89 -4.00
CA PRO A 30 -10.10 6.85 -2.72
C PRO A 30 -10.72 5.84 -1.76
N PHE A 31 -9.87 5.29 -0.89
CA PHE A 31 -10.26 4.33 0.14
C PHE A 31 -9.39 4.56 1.37
N PHE A 32 -9.68 3.86 2.46
CA PHE A 32 -8.88 3.98 3.67
C PHE A 32 -7.80 2.91 3.72
N CYS A 33 -6.60 3.32 4.16
CA CYS A 33 -5.52 2.43 4.54
C CYS A 33 -5.18 2.64 6.00
N TYR A 34 -4.57 1.63 6.62
CA TYR A 34 -4.06 1.73 7.97
C TYR A 34 -2.56 1.53 8.02
N VAL A 35 -1.92 2.33 8.86
CA VAL A 35 -0.56 2.05 9.31
C VAL A 35 -0.65 1.70 10.78
N GLU A 36 -0.16 0.52 11.16
CA GLU A 36 -0.23 0.01 12.52
C GLU A 36 1.17 -0.36 13.03
N VAL A 37 1.34 -0.34 14.35
CA VAL A 37 2.55 -0.86 14.98
C VAL A 37 2.27 -2.29 15.42
N GLU A 38 3.12 -3.21 14.99
CA GLU A 38 3.03 -4.62 15.33
C GLU A 38 4.44 -5.17 15.52
N ASP A 39 4.76 -5.72 16.69
CA ASP A 39 6.06 -6.32 17.01
C ASP A 39 7.25 -5.42 16.64
N ASP A 40 7.18 -4.15 17.00
CA ASP A 40 8.19 -3.12 16.70
C ASP A 40 8.36 -2.80 15.21
N LEU A 41 7.49 -3.33 14.37
CA LEU A 41 7.43 -3.00 12.94
C LEU A 41 6.14 -2.28 12.66
N LEU A 42 6.17 -1.40 11.66
CA LEU A 42 4.95 -0.81 11.13
C LEU A 42 4.39 -1.74 10.06
N THR A 43 3.10 -1.90 10.05
CA THR A 43 2.41 -2.63 8.99
C THR A 43 1.49 -1.68 8.24
N ILE A 44 1.30 -1.95 6.95
CA ILE A 44 0.37 -1.19 6.14
C ILE A 44 -0.67 -2.17 5.57
N VAL A 45 -1.93 -1.85 5.75
CA VAL A 45 -3.05 -2.70 5.34
C VAL A 45 -4.10 -1.85 4.64
N LYS A 46 -4.50 -2.26 3.46
CA LYS A 46 -5.67 -1.69 2.78
C LYS A 46 -6.92 -2.34 3.35
N GLN A 47 -7.86 -1.54 3.86
CA GLN A 47 -9.03 -2.05 4.58
C GLN A 47 -10.13 -2.63 3.72
N THR A 48 -10.29 -2.14 2.51
CA THR A 48 -11.46 -2.46 1.67
C THR A 48 -11.04 -2.93 0.29
N GLY A 49 -11.96 -3.59 -0.40
CA GLY A 49 -11.74 -4.06 -1.74
C GLY A 49 -11.46 -5.55 -1.83
N SER A 50 -11.53 -6.09 -3.05
CA SER A 50 -11.34 -7.51 -3.30
C SER A 50 -9.86 -7.93 -3.34
N GLN A 51 -8.97 -6.98 -3.62
CA GLN A 51 -7.52 -7.21 -3.63
C GLN A 51 -6.88 -6.20 -2.69
N ARG A 52 -6.33 -6.68 -1.58
CA ARG A 52 -5.85 -5.83 -0.50
C ARG A 52 -4.38 -6.13 -0.20
N PRO A 53 -3.45 -5.26 -0.65
CA PRO A 53 -2.05 -5.41 -0.24
C PRO A 53 -1.92 -5.23 1.27
N ALA A 54 -1.13 -6.07 1.89
CA ALA A 54 -0.82 -5.96 3.31
C ALA A 54 0.61 -6.43 3.53
N GLY A 55 1.34 -5.76 4.39
CA GLY A 55 2.71 -6.13 4.66
C GLY A 55 3.37 -5.27 5.70
N ARG A 56 4.65 -5.50 5.91
CA ARG A 56 5.45 -4.82 6.91
C ARG A 56 6.40 -3.83 6.27
N LEU A 57 6.73 -2.80 7.04
CA LEU A 57 7.63 -1.74 6.64
C LEU A 57 8.94 -1.89 7.40
N TRP A 58 10.05 -1.88 6.67
CA TRP A 58 11.41 -2.05 7.22
C TRP A 58 12.21 -0.80 6.94
N GLU A 59 13.09 -0.44 7.87
CA GLU A 59 13.96 0.72 7.66
C GLU A 59 14.89 0.51 6.47
N ASP A 60 15.13 1.61 5.73
CA ASP A 60 16.11 1.70 4.67
C ASP A 60 17.23 2.63 5.11
N ASP A 61 18.36 2.62 4.40
CA ASP A 61 19.46 3.55 4.65
C ASP A 61 19.05 5.02 4.46
N ASP A 62 18.11 5.26 3.54
CA ASP A 62 17.56 6.59 3.32
C ASP A 62 16.38 6.82 4.30
N PRO A 63 16.44 7.86 5.17
CA PRO A 63 15.40 8.10 6.16
C PRO A 63 14.05 8.52 5.57
N THR A 64 13.99 8.83 4.27
CA THR A 64 12.72 9.18 3.59
C THR A 64 12.04 7.98 2.98
N ARG A 65 12.59 6.78 3.11
CA ARG A 65 12.07 5.57 2.51
C ARG A 65 12.01 4.42 3.50
N LEU A 66 11.02 3.56 3.31
CA LEU A 66 10.91 2.28 4.00
C LEU A 66 10.69 1.19 2.95
N VAL A 67 11.22 0.01 3.21
CA VAL A 67 11.00 -1.15 2.35
C VAL A 67 9.70 -1.82 2.78
N PHE A 68 8.83 -2.09 1.82
CA PHE A 68 7.58 -2.82 2.02
C PHE A 68 7.73 -4.25 1.54
N LEU A 69 7.44 -5.22 2.40
CA LEU A 69 7.38 -6.64 2.04
C LEU A 69 6.04 -7.19 2.53
N GLY A 70 5.26 -7.75 1.63
CA GLY A 70 3.93 -8.22 1.97
C GLY A 70 3.34 -9.17 0.95
N SER A 71 2.04 -9.28 1.00
CA SER A 71 1.27 -10.16 0.12
C SER A 71 -0.05 -9.51 -0.26
N LEU A 72 -0.63 -10.00 -1.35
CA LEU A 72 -1.95 -9.60 -1.78
C LEU A 72 -2.99 -10.47 -1.06
N ALA A 73 -3.84 -9.85 -0.25
CA ALA A 73 -4.97 -10.52 0.37
C ALA A 73 -6.16 -10.48 -0.58
N LEU A 74 -6.90 -11.58 -0.67
CA LEU A 74 -8.09 -11.68 -1.50
C LEU A 74 -9.35 -11.40 -0.68
N GLY A 75 -10.44 -11.11 -1.38
CA GLY A 75 -11.64 -10.53 -0.78
C GLY A 75 -12.26 -11.28 0.39
N ASN A 76 -12.13 -12.61 0.43
CA ASN A 76 -12.73 -13.44 1.48
C ASN A 76 -11.74 -13.90 2.54
N GLU A 77 -10.53 -13.36 2.55
CA GLU A 77 -9.53 -13.74 3.55
C GLU A 77 -9.63 -12.80 4.76
N ASP A 78 -9.69 -13.40 5.95
CA ASP A 78 -9.80 -12.65 7.20
C ASP A 78 -8.47 -12.05 7.63
N GLN A 79 -7.37 -12.70 7.30
CA GLN A 79 -6.04 -12.23 7.68
C GLN A 79 -5.11 -12.23 6.49
N PRO A 80 -4.26 -11.20 6.36
CA PRO A 80 -3.28 -11.17 5.27
C PRO A 80 -2.19 -12.21 5.49
N LEU A 81 -1.70 -12.74 4.38
CA LEU A 81 -0.54 -13.63 4.38
C LEU A 81 0.74 -12.79 4.59
N ALA A 82 1.73 -13.39 5.24
CA ALA A 82 3.04 -12.78 5.33
C ALA A 82 3.81 -12.94 4.02
N TYR A 83 4.81 -12.09 3.80
CA TYR A 83 5.71 -12.24 2.66
C TYR A 83 6.36 -13.62 2.71
N GLY A 84 6.30 -14.33 1.61
CA GLY A 84 6.85 -15.67 1.49
C GLY A 84 5.87 -16.81 1.71
N ASP A 85 4.70 -16.56 2.32
CA ASP A 85 3.70 -17.61 2.57
C ASP A 85 3.14 -18.18 1.26
N ASP A 86 2.93 -17.31 0.28
CA ASP A 86 2.51 -17.72 -1.06
C ASP A 86 3.30 -16.89 -2.09
N PRO A 87 4.32 -17.48 -2.73
CA PRO A 87 5.15 -16.75 -3.68
C PRO A 87 4.38 -16.10 -4.82
N LYS A 88 3.23 -16.64 -5.18
CA LYS A 88 2.40 -16.06 -6.24
C LYS A 88 1.71 -14.76 -5.82
N ARG A 89 1.66 -14.48 -4.51
CA ARG A 89 1.05 -13.27 -3.98
C ARG A 89 2.06 -12.35 -3.30
N ASN A 90 3.35 -12.67 -3.36
CA ASN A 90 4.38 -11.82 -2.77
C ASN A 90 4.38 -10.45 -3.42
N MET A 91 4.54 -9.42 -2.59
CA MET A 91 4.68 -8.04 -3.02
C MET A 91 5.87 -7.41 -2.32
N ALA A 92 6.64 -6.66 -3.06
CA ALA A 92 7.74 -5.87 -2.52
C ALA A 92 7.68 -4.48 -3.11
N GLY A 93 7.99 -3.47 -2.32
CA GLY A 93 7.92 -2.10 -2.79
C GLY A 93 8.67 -1.16 -1.88
N VAL A 94 8.49 0.11 -2.14
CA VAL A 94 9.11 1.19 -1.38
C VAL A 94 8.04 2.17 -0.96
N LEU A 95 8.01 2.49 0.34
CA LEU A 95 7.19 3.57 0.87
C LEU A 95 8.06 4.81 0.98
N GLU A 96 7.75 5.84 0.20
CA GLU A 96 8.51 7.09 0.15
C GLU A 96 7.73 8.22 0.80
N ARG A 97 8.41 9.05 1.59
CA ARG A 97 7.85 10.28 2.10
C ARG A 97 7.91 11.35 1.01
N ILE A 98 6.75 11.90 0.66
CA ILE A 98 6.65 12.91 -0.40
C ILE A 98 6.23 14.29 0.13
N GLY A 99 5.98 14.41 1.42
CA GLY A 99 5.62 15.66 2.08
C GLY A 99 5.26 15.42 3.54
N PRO A 100 4.92 16.45 4.31
CA PRO A 100 4.48 16.27 5.70
C PRO A 100 3.27 15.35 5.75
N PHE A 101 3.41 14.23 6.44
CA PHE A 101 2.36 13.20 6.59
C PHE A 101 1.87 12.61 5.28
N ARG A 102 2.61 12.80 4.18
CA ARG A 102 2.25 12.27 2.86
C ARG A 102 3.26 11.23 2.42
N TRP A 103 2.76 10.10 1.97
CA TRP A 103 3.58 8.97 1.58
C TRP A 103 3.11 8.39 0.26
N ARG A 104 4.01 7.69 -0.40
CA ARG A 104 3.71 7.00 -1.65
C ARG A 104 4.30 5.61 -1.59
N LEU A 105 3.42 4.59 -1.68
CA LEU A 105 3.85 3.20 -1.76
C LEU A 105 3.93 2.79 -3.23
N VAL A 106 5.11 2.42 -3.67
CA VAL A 106 5.36 2.00 -5.04
C VAL A 106 5.65 0.51 -5.05
N ILE A 107 4.81 -0.27 -5.74
CA ILE A 107 4.95 -1.72 -5.85
C ILE A 107 5.15 -2.09 -7.34
N PRO A 108 6.39 -2.41 -7.76
CA PRO A 108 6.64 -2.88 -9.12
C PRO A 108 6.16 -4.31 -9.27
N TRP A 109 5.65 -4.63 -10.47
CA TRP A 109 5.17 -5.97 -10.80
C TRP A 109 4.23 -6.53 -9.75
N PRO A 110 3.14 -5.84 -9.43
CA PRO A 110 2.18 -6.35 -8.46
C PRO A 110 1.52 -7.62 -9.00
N GLN A 111 0.95 -8.41 -8.11
CA GLN A 111 0.26 -9.66 -8.50
C GLN A 111 -1.11 -9.34 -9.13
N SER A 112 -1.12 -8.54 -10.18
CA SER A 112 -2.32 -8.08 -10.86
C SER A 112 -2.04 -7.83 -12.35
N THR A 113 -2.89 -7.07 -13.02
CA THR A 113 -2.80 -6.82 -14.46
C THR A 113 -1.94 -5.62 -14.86
N SER A 114 -1.35 -4.94 -13.90
CA SER A 114 -0.49 -3.76 -14.13
C SER A 114 0.98 -4.10 -13.95
N LYS A 115 1.85 -3.20 -14.42
CA LYS A 115 3.30 -3.32 -14.22
C LYS A 115 3.78 -2.59 -12.99
N LEU A 116 3.02 -1.59 -12.51
CA LEU A 116 3.38 -0.78 -11.37
C LEU A 116 2.12 -0.30 -10.69
N ASP A 117 2.02 -0.53 -9.39
CA ASP A 117 0.96 0.05 -8.58
C ASP A 117 1.54 1.13 -7.69
N VAL A 118 0.87 2.26 -7.62
CA VAL A 118 1.24 3.39 -6.77
C VAL A 118 0.06 3.69 -5.86
N PHE A 119 0.31 3.65 -4.55
CA PHE A 119 -0.68 4.06 -3.54
C PHE A 119 -0.23 5.38 -2.96
N GLU A 120 -1.05 6.41 -3.10
CA GLU A 120 -0.80 7.70 -2.46
C GLU A 120 -1.53 7.74 -1.13
N LEU A 121 -0.79 7.98 -0.05
CA LEU A 121 -1.31 8.07 1.31
C LEU A 121 -1.30 9.53 1.74
N THR A 122 -2.47 10.05 2.09
CA THR A 122 -2.61 11.40 2.62
C THR A 122 -3.28 11.35 3.98
N PRO A 123 -2.98 12.30 4.89
CA PRO A 123 -3.61 12.30 6.19
C PRO A 123 -5.11 12.54 6.08
N VAL A 124 -5.87 11.90 6.95
CA VAL A 124 -7.29 12.21 7.09
C VAL A 124 -7.41 13.58 7.74
N ASP A 125 -8.15 14.49 7.10
CA ASP A 125 -8.31 15.85 7.59
C ASP A 125 -9.51 15.92 8.53
N PHE A 126 -9.22 15.83 9.82
CA PHE A 126 -10.26 15.87 10.85
C PHE A 126 -10.85 17.25 11.05
N THR A 127 -10.20 18.30 10.57
CA THR A 127 -10.72 19.67 10.71
C THR A 127 -11.90 19.94 9.79
N LEU A 128 -12.06 19.17 8.73
CA LEU A 128 -13.16 19.30 7.78
C LEU A 128 -14.34 18.39 8.10
N GLN A 129 -14.24 17.56 9.12
CA GLN A 129 -15.31 16.64 9.47
C GLN A 129 -16.34 17.33 10.37
N PRO A 130 -17.63 17.06 10.15
CA PRO A 130 -18.67 17.56 11.05
C PRO A 130 -18.48 16.95 12.43
N GLN A 131 -18.69 17.75 13.44
CA GLN A 131 -18.57 17.29 14.82
C GLN A 131 -19.94 17.03 15.42
#